data_926610261ac3f818a01c23fc123a7f0e
#
_entry.id   926610261ac3f818a01c23fc123a7f0e
#
_cell.length_a   1.000
_cell.length_b   1.000
_cell.length_c   1.000
_cell.angle_alpha   90.00
_cell.angle_beta   90.00
_cell.angle_gamma   90.00
#
_symmetry.space_group_name_H-M   'P 1'
#
loop_
_entity.id
_entity.type
_entity.pdbx_description
1 polymer ?
#
loop_
_entity_poly.entity_id
_entity_poly.type
_entity_poly.pdbx_seq_one_letter_code
_entity_poly.pdbx_strand_id
1 'polypeptide(L)'
;VWCVAFPLIAIREMADSEEEFERIFKIVFATAGKNEFIEPFAKEGLRSWLGVPHEIGWNDPRLMGGYIKNILDTQFVPSELDAFTKDEVRIKVNVETFTGRFEMAPIDELILGYETLWHNMVKTLVSPEWSCWFEDKDEEEMTIVVGRKIDKRMV
;
A
#
# COMPACT_ATOMS: atom_id res chain seq x y z
N VAL A 1 -8.79 -3.48 -5.30
CA VAL A 1 -8.34 -4.84 -5.48
C VAL A 1 -8.06 -5.18 -6.94
N TRP A 2 -8.91 -4.74 -7.87
CA TRP A 2 -8.72 -4.94 -9.31
C TRP A 2 -7.41 -4.33 -9.85
N CYS A 3 -6.95 -3.22 -9.27
CA CYS A 3 -5.73 -2.53 -9.70
C CYS A 3 -4.43 -3.35 -9.53
N VAL A 4 -4.45 -4.39 -8.70
CA VAL A 4 -3.32 -5.31 -8.53
C VAL A 4 -3.53 -6.63 -9.25
N ALA A 5 -4.75 -7.19 -9.20
CA ALA A 5 -5.03 -8.51 -9.76
C ALA A 5 -4.80 -8.58 -11.28
N PHE A 6 -5.32 -7.64 -12.06
CA PHE A 6 -5.16 -7.67 -13.51
C PHE A 6 -3.72 -7.48 -13.98
N PRO A 7 -2.98 -6.48 -13.50
CA PRO A 7 -1.56 -6.39 -13.82
C PRO A 7 -0.77 -7.65 -13.45
N LEU A 8 -1.08 -8.27 -12.31
CA LEU A 8 -0.43 -9.49 -11.86
C LEU A 8 -0.65 -10.65 -12.84
N ILE A 9 -1.89 -10.86 -13.28
CA ILE A 9 -2.24 -11.87 -14.28
C ILE A 9 -1.49 -11.60 -15.60
N ALA A 10 -1.48 -10.36 -16.06
CA ALA A 10 -0.79 -9.97 -17.29
C ALA A 10 0.72 -10.22 -17.21
N ILE A 11 1.34 -9.93 -16.07
CA ILE A 11 2.77 -10.19 -15.85
C ILE A 11 3.06 -11.70 -15.91
N ARG A 12 2.19 -12.52 -15.31
CA ARG A 12 2.33 -13.98 -15.39
C ARG A 12 2.24 -14.50 -16.83
N GLU A 13 1.33 -13.95 -17.63
CA GLU A 13 1.19 -14.30 -19.05
C GLU A 13 2.41 -13.92 -19.89
N MET A 14 3.06 -12.79 -19.58
CA MET A 14 4.19 -12.27 -20.33
C MET A 14 5.54 -12.86 -19.92
N ALA A 15 5.69 -13.26 -18.66
CA ALA A 15 6.98 -13.73 -18.13
C ALA A 15 7.31 -15.15 -18.59
N ASP A 16 8.53 -15.35 -19.09
CA ASP A 16 9.03 -16.65 -19.54
C ASP A 16 9.69 -17.46 -18.41
N SER A 17 9.92 -16.84 -17.25
CA SER A 17 10.56 -17.45 -16.08
C SER A 17 10.11 -16.77 -14.78
N GLU A 18 10.35 -17.42 -13.63
CA GLU A 18 10.10 -16.78 -12.32
C GLU A 18 10.99 -15.55 -12.09
N GLU A 19 12.23 -15.60 -12.53
CA GLU A 19 13.17 -14.46 -12.45
C GLU A 19 12.64 -13.25 -13.25
N GLU A 20 12.14 -13.49 -14.45
CA GLU A 20 11.55 -12.45 -15.28
C GLU A 20 10.25 -11.93 -14.66
N PHE A 21 9.41 -12.81 -14.13
CA PHE A 21 8.20 -12.42 -13.40
C PHE A 21 8.53 -11.46 -12.23
N GLU A 22 9.47 -11.84 -11.38
CA GLU A 22 9.86 -10.99 -10.24
C GLU A 22 10.39 -9.62 -10.69
N ARG A 23 11.19 -9.60 -11.75
CA ARG A 23 11.75 -8.38 -12.32
C ARG A 23 10.65 -7.44 -12.83
N ILE A 24 9.74 -7.96 -13.65
CA ILE A 24 8.63 -7.17 -14.22
C ILE A 24 7.68 -6.74 -13.11
N PHE A 25 7.34 -7.62 -12.19
CA PHE A 25 6.51 -7.34 -11.03
C PHE A 25 7.01 -6.13 -10.23
N LYS A 26 8.27 -6.13 -9.85
CA LYS A 26 8.88 -5.02 -9.10
C LYS A 26 8.80 -3.71 -9.87
N ILE A 27 9.10 -3.72 -11.16
CA ILE A 27 9.03 -2.52 -12.01
C ILE A 27 7.61 -1.99 -12.10
N VAL A 28 6.63 -2.83 -12.39
CA VAL A 28 5.23 -2.44 -12.58
C VAL A 28 4.65 -1.84 -11.30
N PHE A 29 4.75 -2.54 -10.18
CA PHE A 29 4.14 -2.07 -8.93
C PHE A 29 4.90 -0.91 -8.29
N ALA A 30 6.22 -0.86 -8.40
CA ALA A 30 6.98 0.30 -7.96
C ALA A 30 6.65 1.55 -8.80
N THR A 31 6.55 1.41 -10.10
CA THR A 31 6.19 2.51 -11.01
C THR A 31 4.76 2.99 -10.76
N ALA A 32 3.82 2.07 -10.57
CA ALA A 32 2.44 2.41 -10.23
C ALA A 32 2.37 3.21 -8.92
N GLY A 33 3.08 2.78 -7.88
CA GLY A 33 3.13 3.50 -6.60
C GLY A 33 3.72 4.90 -6.71
N LYS A 34 4.82 5.04 -7.44
CA LYS A 34 5.48 6.35 -7.66
C LYS A 34 4.59 7.33 -8.43
N ASN A 35 3.69 6.86 -9.26
CA ASN A 35 2.85 7.65 -10.13
C ASN A 35 1.37 7.65 -9.71
N GLU A 36 1.05 7.15 -8.52
CA GLU A 36 -0.32 7.13 -7.99
C GLU A 36 -0.93 8.53 -7.94
N PHE A 37 -0.10 9.52 -7.62
CA PHE A 37 -0.49 10.91 -7.61
C PHE A 37 0.46 11.76 -8.46
N ILE A 38 -0.11 12.64 -9.27
CA ILE A 38 0.64 13.63 -10.07
C ILE A 38 0.82 14.89 -9.24
N GLU A 39 2.05 15.17 -8.84
CA GLU A 39 2.39 16.42 -8.14
C GLU A 39 2.31 17.65 -9.05
N PRO A 40 2.02 18.84 -8.52
CA PRO A 40 1.72 19.19 -7.13
C PRO A 40 0.24 19.12 -6.76
N PHE A 41 -0.65 19.03 -7.76
CA PHE A 41 -2.10 19.08 -7.55
C PHE A 41 -2.64 17.92 -6.74
N ALA A 42 -2.02 16.76 -6.87
CA ALA A 42 -2.45 15.57 -6.18
C ALA A 42 -2.35 15.69 -4.66
N LYS A 43 -1.29 16.32 -4.14
CA LYS A 43 -1.11 16.52 -2.69
C LYS A 43 -2.21 17.39 -2.10
N GLU A 44 -2.49 18.52 -2.69
CA GLU A 44 -3.54 19.42 -2.22
C GLU A 44 -4.94 18.81 -2.39
N GLY A 45 -5.18 18.15 -3.51
CA GLY A 45 -6.42 17.43 -3.76
C GLY A 45 -6.64 16.30 -2.76
N LEU A 46 -5.60 15.53 -2.45
CA LEU A 46 -5.63 14.46 -1.46
C LEU A 46 -5.98 15.00 -0.06
N ARG A 47 -5.30 16.06 0.36
CA ARG A 47 -5.58 16.72 1.65
C ARG A 47 -7.02 17.17 1.76
N SER A 48 -7.51 17.86 0.74
CA SER A 48 -8.89 18.36 0.68
C SER A 48 -9.91 17.22 0.70
N TRP A 49 -9.65 16.18 -0.09
CA TRP A 49 -10.54 15.02 -0.19
C TRP A 49 -10.64 14.22 1.10
N LEU A 50 -9.52 14.06 1.81
CA LEU A 50 -9.48 13.39 3.11
C LEU A 50 -9.97 14.27 4.27
N GLY A 51 -10.18 15.57 4.05
CA GLY A 51 -10.52 16.50 5.12
C GLY A 51 -9.40 16.63 6.17
N VAL A 52 -8.17 16.44 5.78
CA VAL A 52 -7.02 16.48 6.69
C VAL A 52 -6.72 17.92 7.11
N PRO A 53 -6.65 18.22 8.42
CA PRO A 53 -6.28 19.54 8.90
C PRO A 53 -4.92 20.01 8.39
N HIS A 54 -4.79 21.31 8.15
CA HIS A 54 -3.52 21.90 7.66
C HIS A 54 -2.34 21.74 8.63
N GLU A 55 -2.63 21.51 9.90
CA GLU A 55 -1.64 21.25 10.94
C GLU A 55 -0.93 19.90 10.75
N ILE A 56 -1.55 18.94 10.05
CA ILE A 56 -0.92 17.69 9.69
C ILE A 56 -0.04 17.93 8.46
N GLY A 57 1.27 17.91 8.67
CA GLY A 57 2.27 18.12 7.61
C GLY A 57 2.38 16.93 6.67
N TRP A 58 3.07 17.14 5.55
CA TRP A 58 3.33 16.07 4.58
C TRP A 58 4.29 15.00 5.11
N ASN A 59 5.09 15.32 6.11
CA ASN A 59 5.96 14.36 6.79
C ASN A 59 5.26 13.73 7.99
N ASP A 60 4.04 13.25 7.78
CA ASP A 60 3.18 12.68 8.81
C ASP A 60 2.48 11.43 8.23
N PRO A 61 2.61 10.26 8.86
CA PRO A 61 2.04 9.01 8.34
C PRO A 61 0.51 9.02 8.30
N ARG A 62 -0.14 9.89 9.07
CA ARG A 62 -1.60 9.96 9.12
C ARG A 62 -2.22 10.36 7.79
N LEU A 63 -1.51 11.14 6.98
CA LEU A 63 -2.01 11.52 5.66
C LEU A 63 -2.17 10.29 4.75
N MET A 64 -1.12 9.51 4.59
CA MET A 64 -1.16 8.32 3.73
C MET A 64 -1.88 7.14 4.38
N GLY A 65 -1.75 6.98 5.70
CA GLY A 65 -2.52 6.00 6.44
C GLY A 65 -4.01 6.25 6.36
N GLY A 66 -4.43 7.51 6.45
CA GLY A 66 -5.82 7.93 6.25
C GLY A 66 -6.31 7.66 4.83
N TYR A 67 -5.48 7.90 3.83
CA TYR A 67 -5.79 7.57 2.43
C TYR A 67 -6.01 6.07 2.23
N ILE A 68 -5.11 5.24 2.76
CA ILE A 68 -5.24 3.78 2.67
C ILE A 68 -6.52 3.31 3.39
N LYS A 69 -6.78 3.81 4.59
CA LYS A 69 -8.01 3.51 5.33
C LYS A 69 -9.25 3.88 4.53
N ASN A 70 -9.25 5.04 3.90
CA ASN A 70 -10.36 5.48 3.07
C ASN A 70 -10.56 4.59 1.83
N ILE A 71 -9.48 4.16 1.18
CA ILE A 71 -9.59 3.19 0.07
C ILE A 71 -10.23 1.89 0.55
N LEU A 72 -9.80 1.37 1.68
CA LEU A 72 -10.38 0.15 2.26
C LEU A 72 -11.87 0.32 2.54
N ASP A 73 -12.27 1.43 3.13
CA ASP A 73 -13.67 1.73 3.42
C ASP A 73 -14.52 1.87 2.16
N THR A 74 -14.01 2.55 1.12
CA THR A 74 -14.71 2.70 -0.15
C THR A 74 -14.85 1.40 -0.94
N GLN A 75 -13.98 0.45 -0.69
CA GLN A 75 -14.03 -0.89 -1.29
C GLN A 75 -14.75 -1.92 -0.40
N PHE A 76 -15.38 -1.47 0.67
CA PHE A 76 -16.08 -2.32 1.63
C PHE A 76 -15.19 -3.41 2.24
N VAL A 77 -13.92 -3.11 2.46
CA VAL A 77 -12.99 -4.00 3.18
C VAL A 77 -13.06 -3.66 4.66
N PRO A 78 -13.58 -4.55 5.51
CA PRO A 78 -13.60 -4.32 6.94
C PRO A 78 -12.19 -4.09 7.48
N SER A 79 -11.99 -2.98 8.17
CA SER A 79 -10.69 -2.61 8.70
C SER A 79 -10.83 -1.81 9.99
N GLU A 80 -9.86 -1.97 10.88
CA GLU A 80 -9.82 -1.32 12.18
C GLU A 80 -8.51 -0.54 12.34
N LEU A 81 -8.61 0.71 12.79
CA LEU A 81 -7.45 1.50 13.17
C LEU A 81 -6.95 1.04 14.54
N ASP A 82 -5.80 0.40 14.57
CA ASP A 82 -5.11 -0.03 15.79
C ASP A 82 -4.20 1.07 16.33
N ALA A 83 -3.63 1.90 15.45
CA ALA A 83 -2.91 3.12 15.81
C ALA A 83 -3.11 4.19 14.72
N PHE A 84 -3.25 5.44 15.14
CA PHE A 84 -3.33 6.60 14.24
C PHE A 84 -2.61 7.78 14.88
N THR A 85 -1.29 7.77 14.80
CA THR A 85 -0.41 8.73 15.47
C THR A 85 0.53 9.40 14.46
N LYS A 86 1.25 10.42 14.94
CA LYS A 86 2.29 11.08 14.12
C LYS A 86 3.51 10.20 13.86
N ASP A 87 3.65 9.08 14.55
CA ASP A 87 4.79 8.18 14.40
C ASP A 87 4.45 6.98 13.54
N GLU A 88 3.21 6.50 13.60
CA GLU A 88 2.75 5.38 12.78
C GLU A 88 1.23 5.34 12.64
N VAL A 89 0.78 4.72 11.55
CA VAL A 89 -0.60 4.30 11.38
C VAL A 89 -0.61 2.78 11.23
N ARG A 90 -1.49 2.11 11.97
CA ARG A 90 -1.66 0.65 11.93
C ARG A 90 -3.12 0.34 11.63
N ILE A 91 -3.34 -0.45 10.58
CA ILE A 91 -4.68 -0.82 10.12
C ILE A 91 -4.76 -2.35 10.07
N LYS A 92 -5.62 -2.91 10.90
CA LYS A 92 -5.94 -4.35 10.85
C LYS A 92 -6.97 -4.60 9.76
N VAL A 93 -6.73 -5.60 8.93
CA VAL A 93 -7.64 -6.01 7.87
C VAL A 93 -7.81 -7.53 7.84
N ASN A 94 -8.98 -7.98 7.39
CA ASN A 94 -9.19 -9.39 7.09
C ASN A 94 -8.56 -9.71 5.72
N VAL A 95 -7.74 -10.75 5.67
CA VAL A 95 -6.99 -11.13 4.46
C VAL A 95 -7.92 -11.50 3.30
N GLU A 96 -8.95 -12.29 3.57
CA GLU A 96 -9.88 -12.77 2.56
C GLU A 96 -10.65 -11.61 1.89
N THR A 97 -11.17 -10.69 2.70
CA THR A 97 -11.88 -9.51 2.18
C THR A 97 -10.96 -8.51 1.49
N PHE A 98 -9.74 -8.35 2.00
CA PHE A 98 -8.73 -7.48 1.38
C PHE A 98 -8.33 -7.98 0.00
N THR A 99 -8.08 -9.27 -0.15
CA THR A 99 -7.70 -9.88 -1.42
C THR A 99 -8.88 -10.05 -2.38
N GLY A 100 -10.11 -9.91 -1.90
CA GLY A 100 -11.33 -9.97 -2.69
C GLY A 100 -11.67 -11.37 -3.17
N ARG A 101 -11.17 -12.41 -2.51
CA ARG A 101 -11.39 -13.82 -2.88
C ARG A 101 -11.02 -14.12 -4.33
N PHE A 102 -9.97 -13.50 -4.84
CA PHE A 102 -9.51 -13.75 -6.20
C PHE A 102 -8.87 -15.13 -6.33
N GLU A 103 -9.62 -16.08 -6.85
CA GLU A 103 -9.11 -17.43 -7.17
C GLU A 103 -8.11 -17.44 -8.35
N MET A 104 -8.05 -16.33 -9.10
CA MET A 104 -7.25 -16.21 -10.33
C MET A 104 -5.78 -15.85 -10.06
N ALA A 105 -5.43 -15.44 -8.84
CA ALA A 105 -4.06 -15.07 -8.49
C ALA A 105 -3.75 -15.51 -7.05
N PRO A 106 -2.51 -15.95 -6.78
CA PRO A 106 -2.10 -16.31 -5.42
C PRO A 106 -2.23 -15.14 -4.44
N ILE A 107 -2.78 -15.40 -3.26
CA ILE A 107 -3.01 -14.39 -2.22
C ILE A 107 -1.71 -13.69 -1.83
N ASP A 108 -0.63 -14.42 -1.66
CA ASP A 108 0.67 -13.86 -1.29
C ASP A 108 1.22 -12.89 -2.34
N GLU A 109 0.99 -13.16 -3.62
CA GLU A 109 1.39 -12.27 -4.71
C GLU A 109 0.53 -11.00 -4.76
N LEU A 110 -0.79 -11.11 -4.49
CA LEU A 110 -1.69 -9.96 -4.37
C LEU A 110 -1.25 -9.04 -3.23
N ILE A 111 -0.98 -9.61 -2.06
CA ILE A 111 -0.51 -8.87 -0.88
C ILE A 111 0.83 -8.18 -1.18
N LEU A 112 1.77 -8.89 -1.78
CA LEU A 112 3.08 -8.33 -2.16
C LEU A 112 2.95 -7.19 -3.19
N GLY A 113 2.01 -7.30 -4.12
CA GLY A 113 1.70 -6.25 -5.08
C GLY A 113 1.22 -4.96 -4.39
N TYR A 114 0.31 -5.07 -3.45
CA TYR A 114 -0.17 -3.93 -2.65
C TYR A 114 0.94 -3.34 -1.77
N GLU A 115 1.70 -4.19 -1.11
CA GLU A 115 2.83 -3.73 -0.28
C GLU A 115 3.84 -2.93 -1.10
N THR A 116 4.21 -3.44 -2.27
CA THR A 116 5.15 -2.77 -3.19
C THR A 116 4.60 -1.44 -3.70
N LEU A 117 3.34 -1.42 -4.10
CA LEU A 117 2.66 -0.23 -4.59
C LEU A 117 2.59 0.84 -3.51
N TRP A 118 2.06 0.51 -2.35
CA TRP A 118 1.88 1.47 -1.26
C TRP A 118 3.19 1.90 -0.61
N HIS A 119 4.18 1.01 -0.53
CA HIS A 119 5.52 1.39 -0.09
C HIS A 119 6.11 2.50 -0.97
N ASN A 120 6.06 2.34 -2.29
CA ASN A 120 6.57 3.33 -3.22
C ASN A 120 5.75 4.63 -3.22
N MET A 121 4.44 4.52 -3.05
CA MET A 121 3.55 5.68 -2.91
C MET A 121 3.90 6.50 -1.67
N VAL A 122 4.02 5.87 -0.51
CA VAL A 122 4.36 6.53 0.75
C VAL A 122 5.74 7.15 0.67
N LYS A 123 6.73 6.41 0.18
CA LYS A 123 8.09 6.87 0.03
C LYS A 123 8.21 8.09 -0.90
N THR A 124 7.40 8.13 -1.94
CA THR A 124 7.42 9.22 -2.94
C THR A 124 6.66 10.45 -2.43
N LEU A 125 5.50 10.28 -1.81
CA LEU A 125 4.63 11.39 -1.43
C LEU A 125 4.93 11.98 -0.06
N VAL A 126 5.36 11.16 0.89
CA VAL A 126 5.65 11.64 2.25
C VAL A 126 7.13 12.00 2.34
N SER A 127 8.00 11.01 2.37
CA SER A 127 9.46 11.19 2.45
C SER A 127 10.14 9.85 2.21
N PRO A 128 11.41 9.82 1.73
CA PRO A 128 12.16 8.58 1.56
C PRO A 128 12.38 7.75 2.84
N GLU A 129 12.25 8.36 4.01
CA GLU A 129 12.37 7.67 5.31
C GLU A 129 11.09 6.97 5.75
N TRP A 130 9.95 7.28 5.13
CA TRP A 130 8.67 6.65 5.39
C TRP A 130 8.46 5.44 4.49
N SER A 131 7.69 4.48 4.99
CA SER A 131 7.42 3.22 4.33
C SER A 131 6.01 2.73 4.64
N CYS A 132 5.51 1.85 3.79
CA CYS A 132 4.34 1.03 4.06
C CYS A 132 4.75 -0.44 3.98
N TRP A 133 4.36 -1.23 4.95
CA TRP A 133 4.62 -2.67 4.96
C TRP A 133 3.48 -3.40 5.65
N PHE A 134 3.45 -4.72 5.45
CA PHE A 134 2.46 -5.60 6.05
C PHE A 134 3.14 -6.51 7.05
N GLU A 135 2.55 -6.63 8.23
CA GLU A 135 3.06 -7.50 9.30
C GLU A 135 1.94 -8.28 9.98
N ASP A 136 2.30 -9.18 10.87
CA ASP A 136 1.37 -10.03 11.62
C ASP A 136 0.41 -10.79 10.70
N LYS A 137 0.92 -11.23 9.54
CA LYS A 137 0.12 -11.99 8.57
C LYS A 137 -0.12 -13.40 9.04
N ASP A 138 -1.38 -13.75 9.19
CA ASP A 138 -1.85 -15.13 9.30
C ASP A 138 -2.89 -15.42 8.21
N GLU A 139 -3.62 -16.51 8.31
CA GLU A 139 -4.63 -16.89 7.33
C GLU A 139 -5.87 -15.98 7.33
N GLU A 140 -6.13 -15.29 8.43
CA GLU A 140 -7.34 -14.50 8.65
C GLU A 140 -7.07 -12.99 8.66
N GLU A 141 -6.01 -12.56 9.31
CA GLU A 141 -5.71 -11.15 9.56
C GLU A 141 -4.29 -10.76 9.17
N MET A 142 -4.13 -9.48 8.86
CA MET A 142 -2.83 -8.83 8.72
C MET A 142 -2.93 -7.37 9.14
N THR A 143 -1.78 -6.75 9.41
CA THR A 143 -1.71 -5.33 9.76
C THR A 143 -0.95 -4.57 8.69
N ILE A 144 -1.58 -3.55 8.13
CA ILE A 144 -0.95 -2.58 7.24
C ILE A 144 -0.35 -1.48 8.10
N VAL A 145 0.93 -1.22 7.94
CA VAL A 145 1.66 -0.22 8.73
C VAL A 145 2.21 0.86 7.81
N VAL A 146 1.95 2.11 8.15
CA VAL A 146 2.61 3.28 7.57
C VAL A 146 3.45 3.92 8.66
N GLY A 147 4.77 3.92 8.49
CA GLY A 147 5.68 4.37 9.52
C GLY A 147 7.10 4.52 9.00
N ARG A 148 8.02 4.82 9.91
CA ARG A 148 9.45 4.81 9.63
C ARG A 148 10.00 3.41 9.86
N LYS A 149 10.42 2.76 8.79
CA LYS A 149 11.05 1.46 8.89
C LYS A 149 12.54 1.64 9.17
N ILE A 150 12.93 1.42 10.40
CA ILE A 150 14.34 1.20 10.71
C ILE A 150 14.68 -0.17 10.13
N ASP A 151 15.42 -0.18 9.03
CA ASP A 151 15.92 -1.43 8.47
C ASP A 151 16.96 -2.00 9.43
N LYS A 152 16.51 -2.96 10.24
CA LYS A 152 17.37 -3.67 11.21
C LYS A 152 18.54 -4.39 10.55
N ARG A 153 18.51 -4.53 9.21
CA ARG A 153 19.63 -5.10 8.44
C ARG A 153 20.71 -4.07 8.14
N MET A 154 20.44 -2.80 8.38
CA MET A 154 21.40 -1.71 8.19
C MET A 154 21.98 -1.16 9.50
N VAL A 155 21.71 -1.81 10.61
CA VAL A 155 22.25 -1.48 11.92
C VAL A 155 23.39 -2.42 12.26
#